data_1539b94e71439ad5dba607e234178987
#
_entry.id   1539b94e71439ad5dba607e234178987
#
_cell.length_a   1.000
_cell.length_b   1.000
_cell.length_c   1.000
_cell.angle_alpha   90.00
_cell.angle_beta   90.00
_cell.angle_gamma   90.00
#
_symmetry.space_group_name_H-M   'P 1'
#
loop_
_entity.id
_entity.type
_entity.pdbx_description
1 polymer ?
#
loop_
_entity_poly.entity_id
_entity_poly.type
_entity_poly.pdbx_seq_one_letter_code
_entity_poly.pdbx_strand_id
1 'polypeptide(L)'
;MAVKEYKTTISDPKDGKYTITNTHSPEKIDLKGHKIWKGDENHKDARPSSITVKLLADGKETGKEATVSEATGWTYEFTGLDRYKDQGTEIKYSVVEVPVKGYTSKVEGFNITNTYIPEKPTPGKPNEPGKPGPKPQLPNTGEKASNATVVAGLALMAVTGGLYFVSRKNK
;
A
#
# COMPACT_ATOMS: atom_id res chain seq x y z
N MET A 1 24.62 33.62 -28.55
CA MET A 1 24.29 32.81 -27.36
C MET A 1 24.38 31.34 -27.72
N ALA A 2 25.06 30.51 -26.91
CA ALA A 2 25.04 29.07 -27.10
C ALA A 2 23.64 28.54 -26.76
N VAL A 3 23.08 27.69 -27.61
CA VAL A 3 21.81 27.01 -27.34
C VAL A 3 22.11 25.90 -26.32
N LYS A 4 21.40 25.88 -25.19
CA LYS A 4 21.58 24.89 -24.13
C LYS A 4 21.39 23.49 -24.71
N GLU A 5 22.25 22.53 -24.33
CA GLU A 5 22.28 21.14 -24.79
C GLU A 5 22.66 20.97 -26.27
N TYR A 6 23.13 22.02 -26.94
CA TYR A 6 23.67 21.93 -28.28
C TYR A 6 25.13 22.31 -28.30
N LYS A 7 25.95 21.49 -28.97
CA LYS A 7 27.31 21.82 -29.34
C LYS A 7 27.28 22.41 -30.72
N THR A 8 27.63 23.71 -30.84
CA THR A 8 27.71 24.39 -32.11
C THR A 8 29.10 24.21 -32.69
N THR A 9 29.17 23.78 -33.93
CA THR A 9 30.40 23.80 -34.77
C THR A 9 30.18 24.65 -36.01
N ILE A 10 31.21 25.38 -36.40
CA ILE A 10 31.20 26.20 -37.63
C ILE A 10 32.27 25.61 -38.55
N SER A 11 31.90 25.26 -39.77
CA SER A 11 32.85 24.73 -40.75
C SER A 11 33.77 25.84 -41.26
N ASP A 12 34.92 25.45 -41.78
CA ASP A 12 35.73 26.36 -42.58
C ASP A 12 34.93 26.84 -43.81
N PRO A 13 35.18 28.06 -44.30
CA PRO A 13 34.47 28.58 -45.43
C PRO A 13 34.77 27.77 -46.69
N LYS A 14 33.72 27.31 -47.35
CA LYS A 14 33.76 26.70 -48.66
C LYS A 14 32.91 27.53 -49.61
N ASP A 15 33.50 28.01 -50.68
CA ASP A 15 32.85 28.88 -51.67
C ASP A 15 32.19 30.13 -51.02
N GLY A 16 32.85 30.73 -50.02
CA GLY A 16 32.35 31.86 -49.26
C GLY A 16 31.17 31.57 -48.32
N LYS A 17 30.85 30.29 -48.13
CA LYS A 17 29.75 29.84 -47.25
C LYS A 17 30.27 29.14 -46.04
N TYR A 18 29.67 29.43 -44.88
CA TYR A 18 29.88 28.74 -43.62
C TYR A 18 28.69 27.81 -43.34
N THR A 19 28.98 26.63 -42.80
CA THR A 19 27.94 25.77 -42.26
C THR A 19 28.00 25.80 -40.74
N ILE A 20 26.89 26.13 -40.09
CA ILE A 20 26.73 26.08 -38.67
C ILE A 20 25.97 24.80 -38.35
N THR A 21 26.60 23.90 -37.60
CA THR A 21 25.99 22.65 -37.15
C THR A 21 25.77 22.69 -35.67
N ASN A 22 24.53 22.52 -35.22
CA ASN A 22 24.17 22.35 -33.83
C ASN A 22 23.88 20.87 -33.57
N THR A 23 24.75 20.23 -32.78
CA THR A 23 24.58 18.84 -32.39
C THR A 23 23.96 18.79 -31.01
N HIS A 24 22.81 18.10 -30.87
CA HIS A 24 22.15 17.91 -29.59
C HIS A 24 22.99 16.97 -28.72
N SER A 25 23.30 17.40 -27.50
CA SER A 25 24.05 16.63 -26.51
C SER A 25 23.33 16.75 -25.15
N PRO A 26 22.29 15.95 -24.94
CA PRO A 26 21.46 16.03 -23.74
C PRO A 26 22.27 15.71 -22.48
N GLU A 27 22.11 16.55 -21.47
CA GLU A 27 22.67 16.29 -20.13
C GLU A 27 21.90 15.14 -19.48
N LYS A 28 22.62 14.16 -18.96
CA LYS A 28 22.04 12.99 -18.27
C LYS A 28 22.22 13.13 -16.77
N ILE A 29 21.26 12.58 -16.02
CA ILE A 29 21.29 12.48 -14.57
C ILE A 29 20.97 11.07 -14.11
N ASP A 30 21.44 10.75 -12.92
CA ASP A 30 21.14 9.51 -12.22
C ASP A 30 20.39 9.84 -10.93
N LEU A 31 19.36 9.06 -10.64
CA LEU A 31 18.53 9.22 -9.44
C LEU A 31 18.66 7.97 -8.58
N LYS A 32 18.90 8.18 -7.27
CA LYS A 32 19.06 7.10 -6.30
C LYS A 32 18.04 7.27 -5.18
N GLY A 33 17.53 6.15 -4.68
CA GLY A 33 16.59 6.13 -3.57
C GLY A 33 16.79 4.94 -2.65
N HIS A 34 16.22 5.04 -1.47
CA HIS A 34 16.23 4.02 -0.44
C HIS A 34 14.81 3.64 -0.06
N LYS A 35 14.61 2.35 0.20
CA LYS A 35 13.42 1.82 0.83
C LYS A 35 13.64 1.65 2.32
N ILE A 36 12.75 2.19 3.12
CA ILE A 36 12.79 2.16 4.58
C ILE A 36 11.53 1.45 5.09
N TRP A 37 11.69 0.54 6.03
CA TRP A 37 10.61 -0.16 6.72
C TRP A 37 10.51 0.33 8.16
N LYS A 38 9.29 0.56 8.66
CA LYS A 38 9.01 1.03 10.03
C LYS A 38 7.86 0.28 10.67
N GLY A 39 7.96 0.06 11.99
CA GLY A 39 6.87 -0.50 12.80
C GLY A 39 6.62 -1.98 12.61
N ASP A 40 7.52 -2.68 11.93
CA ASP A 40 7.43 -4.11 11.65
C ASP A 40 8.59 -4.92 12.26
N GLU A 41 9.21 -4.40 13.31
CA GLU A 41 10.36 -5.04 13.98
C GLU A 41 10.03 -6.47 14.43
N ASN A 42 8.78 -6.70 14.87
CA ASN A 42 8.27 -8.01 15.30
C ASN A 42 7.44 -8.72 14.22
N HIS A 43 7.36 -8.18 13.01
CA HIS A 43 6.55 -8.66 11.89
C HIS A 43 7.32 -8.61 10.56
N LYS A 44 8.61 -8.91 10.59
CA LYS A 44 9.48 -8.88 9.39
C LYS A 44 9.04 -9.87 8.31
N ASP A 45 8.35 -10.92 8.71
CA ASP A 45 7.71 -11.91 7.85
C ASP A 45 6.55 -11.32 7.00
N ALA A 46 6.00 -10.17 7.42
CA ALA A 46 5.01 -9.43 6.63
C ALA A 46 5.62 -8.66 5.45
N ARG A 47 6.95 -8.47 5.43
CA ARG A 47 7.63 -7.80 4.31
C ARG A 47 7.60 -8.71 3.08
N PRO A 48 7.27 -8.17 1.90
CA PRO A 48 7.47 -8.92 0.65
C PRO A 48 8.97 -9.12 0.39
N SER A 49 9.32 -10.13 -0.37
CA SER A 49 10.72 -10.38 -0.79
C SER A 49 11.27 -9.25 -1.66
N SER A 50 10.42 -8.54 -2.37
CA SER A 50 10.76 -7.38 -3.18
C SER A 50 9.57 -6.44 -3.34
N ILE A 51 9.87 -5.20 -3.70
CA ILE A 51 8.90 -4.19 -4.11
C ILE A 51 9.24 -3.67 -5.50
N THR A 52 8.27 -3.06 -6.16
CA THR A 52 8.48 -2.38 -7.44
C THR A 52 8.32 -0.88 -7.26
N VAL A 53 9.31 -0.12 -7.72
CA VAL A 53 9.32 1.33 -7.75
C VAL A 53 9.24 1.78 -9.21
N LYS A 54 8.28 2.63 -9.54
CA LYS A 54 8.08 3.21 -10.87
C LYS A 54 8.61 4.62 -10.92
N LEU A 55 9.26 4.98 -12.03
CA LEU A 55 9.74 6.33 -12.29
C LEU A 55 8.69 7.14 -13.05
N LEU A 56 8.43 8.35 -12.58
CA LEU A 56 7.59 9.33 -13.24
C LEU A 56 8.43 10.52 -13.72
N ALA A 57 8.06 11.07 -14.87
CA ALA A 57 8.56 12.32 -15.41
C ALA A 57 7.38 13.29 -15.56
N ASP A 58 7.46 14.47 -14.95
CA ASP A 58 6.37 15.46 -14.92
C ASP A 58 5.02 14.87 -14.52
N GLY A 59 5.03 13.91 -13.57
CA GLY A 59 3.83 13.22 -13.06
C GLY A 59 3.28 12.09 -13.93
N LYS A 60 3.94 11.74 -15.04
CA LYS A 60 3.55 10.63 -15.92
C LYS A 60 4.53 9.48 -15.81
N GLU A 61 4.01 8.24 -15.80
CA GLU A 61 4.85 7.05 -15.81
C GLU A 61 5.75 7.01 -17.05
N THR A 62 7.04 6.73 -16.84
CA THR A 62 8.03 6.62 -17.91
C THR A 62 8.13 5.22 -18.49
N GLY A 63 7.50 4.22 -17.86
CA GLY A 63 7.69 2.80 -18.13
C GLY A 63 8.97 2.22 -17.54
N LYS A 64 9.82 3.04 -16.87
CA LYS A 64 10.99 2.54 -16.15
C LYS A 64 10.60 2.13 -14.73
N GLU A 65 11.02 0.92 -14.33
CA GLU A 65 10.75 0.34 -13.03
C GLU A 65 12.04 -0.21 -12.42
N ALA A 66 12.10 -0.22 -11.10
CA ALA A 66 13.17 -0.83 -10.33
C ALA A 66 12.59 -1.85 -9.35
N THR A 67 13.15 -3.06 -9.35
CA THR A 67 12.86 -4.07 -8.33
C THR A 67 13.82 -3.89 -7.17
N VAL A 68 13.29 -3.72 -5.98
CA VAL A 68 14.04 -3.40 -4.75
C VAL A 68 13.82 -4.50 -3.73
N SER A 69 14.88 -5.04 -3.17
CA SER A 69 14.85 -6.18 -2.27
C SER A 69 15.97 -6.11 -1.22
N GLU A 70 16.00 -7.06 -0.31
CA GLU A 70 17.10 -7.21 0.64
C GLU A 70 18.43 -7.44 -0.08
N ALA A 71 18.44 -8.20 -1.18
CA ALA A 71 19.63 -8.44 -1.99
C ALA A 71 20.23 -7.15 -2.59
N THR A 72 19.40 -6.11 -2.84
CA THR A 72 19.87 -4.79 -3.27
C THR A 72 20.16 -3.85 -2.09
N GLY A 73 20.11 -4.34 -0.84
CA GLY A 73 20.22 -3.51 0.36
C GLY A 73 19.08 -2.49 0.46
N TRP A 74 17.92 -2.78 -0.10
CA TRP A 74 16.77 -1.89 -0.17
C TRP A 74 17.08 -0.54 -0.84
N THR A 75 17.99 -0.56 -1.82
CA THR A 75 18.36 0.60 -2.63
C THR A 75 17.99 0.40 -4.09
N TYR A 76 17.81 1.50 -4.80
CA TYR A 76 17.54 1.49 -6.23
C TYR A 76 18.12 2.72 -6.92
N GLU A 77 18.31 2.60 -8.22
CA GLU A 77 18.87 3.64 -9.06
C GLU A 77 18.19 3.66 -10.43
N PHE A 78 17.94 4.85 -10.95
CA PHE A 78 17.58 5.08 -12.35
C PHE A 78 18.68 5.91 -12.99
N THR A 79 19.36 5.35 -13.98
CA THR A 79 20.53 5.96 -14.61
C THR A 79 20.25 6.44 -16.02
N GLY A 80 21.08 7.39 -16.49
CA GLY A 80 21.04 7.87 -17.87
C GLY A 80 19.75 8.57 -18.25
N LEU A 81 19.09 9.24 -17.31
CA LEU A 81 17.86 9.99 -17.55
C LEU A 81 18.18 11.35 -18.18
N ASP A 82 17.32 11.81 -19.07
CA ASP A 82 17.44 13.15 -19.63
C ASP A 82 17.13 14.20 -18.55
N ARG A 83 18.03 15.16 -18.34
CA ARG A 83 17.78 16.24 -17.40
C ARG A 83 16.74 17.22 -17.90
N TYR A 84 16.72 17.45 -19.20
CA TYR A 84 15.87 18.44 -19.85
C TYR A 84 15.03 17.78 -20.95
N LYS A 85 13.85 18.30 -21.16
CA LYS A 85 13.02 18.08 -22.35
C LYS A 85 13.19 19.24 -23.31
N ASP A 86 12.39 19.26 -24.37
CA ASP A 86 12.44 20.28 -25.41
C ASP A 86 12.67 21.70 -24.88
N GLN A 87 13.54 22.45 -25.58
CA GLN A 87 13.88 23.84 -25.28
C GLN A 87 14.53 24.08 -23.91
N GLY A 88 15.19 23.05 -23.34
CA GLY A 88 15.92 23.16 -22.07
C GLY A 88 15.04 23.29 -20.83
N THR A 89 13.81 22.80 -20.89
CA THR A 89 12.93 22.72 -19.73
C THR A 89 13.34 21.52 -18.88
N GLU A 90 13.65 21.73 -17.59
CA GLU A 90 14.06 20.67 -16.68
C GLU A 90 12.88 19.70 -16.42
N ILE A 91 13.16 18.39 -16.54
CA ILE A 91 12.19 17.33 -16.25
C ILE A 91 12.11 17.13 -14.76
N LYS A 92 10.88 17.15 -14.20
CA LYS A 92 10.65 16.87 -12.78
C LYS A 92 10.40 15.39 -12.60
N TYR A 93 11.42 14.70 -12.09
CA TYR A 93 11.30 13.28 -11.76
C TYR A 93 10.71 13.07 -10.39
N SER A 94 9.94 12.02 -10.25
CA SER A 94 9.40 11.51 -8.98
C SER A 94 9.26 9.99 -9.06
N VAL A 95 9.00 9.36 -7.93
CA VAL A 95 8.81 7.91 -7.86
C VAL A 95 7.51 7.55 -7.17
N VAL A 96 6.97 6.40 -7.52
CA VAL A 96 5.83 5.79 -6.84
C VAL A 96 6.11 4.32 -6.61
N GLU A 97 5.70 3.82 -5.46
CA GLU A 97 5.77 2.40 -5.13
C GLU A 97 4.46 1.70 -5.51
N VAL A 98 4.56 0.50 -6.06
CA VAL A 98 3.38 -0.38 -6.16
C VAL A 98 2.92 -0.72 -4.74
N PRO A 99 1.64 -0.54 -4.39
CA PRO A 99 1.16 -0.71 -3.03
C PRO A 99 1.53 -2.06 -2.41
N VAL A 100 2.01 -2.01 -1.17
CA VAL A 100 2.37 -3.19 -0.37
C VAL A 100 1.28 -3.47 0.66
N LYS A 101 0.72 -4.69 0.63
CA LYS A 101 -0.31 -5.09 1.60
C LYS A 101 0.22 -5.00 3.03
N GLY A 102 -0.58 -4.45 3.94
CA GLY A 102 -0.22 -4.30 5.35
C GLY A 102 0.67 -3.12 5.67
N TYR A 103 0.92 -2.23 4.70
CA TYR A 103 1.75 -1.04 4.89
C TYR A 103 1.10 0.21 4.32
N THR A 104 1.39 1.36 4.95
CA THR A 104 1.21 2.68 4.35
C THR A 104 2.55 3.15 3.80
N SER A 105 2.54 3.73 2.58
CA SER A 105 3.74 4.25 1.92
C SER A 105 3.78 5.77 1.97
N LYS A 106 4.98 6.32 2.25
CA LYS A 106 5.29 7.75 2.15
C LYS A 106 6.54 7.94 1.33
N VAL A 107 6.48 8.82 0.34
CA VAL A 107 7.62 9.17 -0.51
C VAL A 107 8.13 10.56 -0.13
N GLU A 108 9.43 10.68 0.10
CA GLU A 108 10.13 11.94 0.39
C GLU A 108 11.36 12.03 -0.53
N GLY A 109 11.28 12.92 -1.53
CA GLY A 109 12.25 12.92 -2.64
C GLY A 109 12.20 11.59 -3.39
N PHE A 110 13.30 10.83 -3.33
CA PHE A 110 13.38 9.47 -3.89
C PHE A 110 13.43 8.38 -2.80
N ASN A 111 13.24 8.73 -1.52
CA ASN A 111 13.18 7.75 -0.45
C ASN A 111 11.73 7.34 -0.16
N ILE A 112 11.52 6.05 -0.01
CA ILE A 112 10.19 5.47 0.23
C ILE A 112 10.19 4.83 1.61
N THR A 113 9.29 5.28 2.48
CA THR A 113 9.09 4.70 3.81
C THR A 113 7.76 3.97 3.86
N ASN A 114 7.79 2.67 4.16
CA ASN A 114 6.59 1.91 4.47
C ASN A 114 6.47 1.72 5.98
N THR A 115 5.31 2.09 6.51
CA THR A 115 4.97 1.89 7.91
C THR A 115 3.95 0.76 8.02
N TYR A 116 4.23 -0.23 8.86
CA TYR A 116 3.37 -1.38 9.09
C TYR A 116 2.04 -0.95 9.70
N ILE A 117 0.96 -1.54 9.21
CA ILE A 117 -0.39 -1.37 9.74
C ILE A 117 -0.74 -2.66 10.51
N PRO A 118 -0.74 -2.65 11.85
CA PRO A 118 -1.14 -3.82 12.61
C PRO A 118 -2.56 -4.26 12.24
N GLU A 119 -2.75 -5.55 11.99
CA GLU A 119 -4.09 -6.09 11.81
C GLU A 119 -4.87 -5.88 13.11
N LYS A 120 -6.06 -5.26 13.00
CA LYS A 120 -6.96 -5.16 14.14
C LYS A 120 -7.28 -6.58 14.61
N PRO A 121 -7.17 -6.90 15.93
CA PRO A 121 -7.53 -8.20 16.43
C PRO A 121 -8.94 -8.55 15.95
N THR A 122 -9.06 -9.63 15.22
CA THR A 122 -10.38 -10.16 14.87
C THR A 122 -11.04 -10.53 16.19
N PRO A 123 -12.26 -10.02 16.52
CA PRO A 123 -12.96 -10.47 17.72
C PRO A 123 -13.01 -12.00 17.68
N GLY A 124 -12.45 -12.63 18.69
CA GLY A 124 -12.44 -14.10 18.80
C GLY A 124 -13.87 -14.59 18.58
N LYS A 125 -14.03 -15.59 17.70
CA LYS A 125 -15.33 -16.27 17.53
C LYS A 125 -15.81 -16.61 18.95
N PRO A 126 -17.05 -16.23 19.33
CA PRO A 126 -17.57 -16.60 20.65
C PRO A 126 -17.38 -18.09 20.82
N ASN A 127 -16.77 -18.52 21.92
CA ASN A 127 -16.66 -19.93 22.23
C ASN A 127 -18.07 -20.51 22.15
N GLU A 128 -18.28 -21.45 21.26
CA GLU A 128 -19.51 -22.24 21.19
C GLU A 128 -19.74 -22.81 22.59
N PRO A 129 -20.93 -22.62 23.19
CA PRO A 129 -21.20 -23.15 24.53
C PRO A 129 -20.86 -24.63 24.52
N GLY A 130 -19.91 -25.04 25.36
CA GLY A 130 -19.47 -26.42 25.43
C GLY A 130 -20.69 -27.33 25.59
N LYS A 131 -20.81 -28.32 24.70
CA LYS A 131 -21.79 -29.40 24.79
C LYS A 131 -21.83 -29.88 26.22
N PRO A 132 -23.00 -29.94 26.90
CA PRO A 132 -23.07 -30.39 28.28
C PRO A 132 -22.45 -31.77 28.38
N GLY A 133 -21.40 -31.90 29.22
CA GLY A 133 -20.82 -33.19 29.56
C GLY A 133 -21.86 -34.09 30.23
N PRO A 134 -21.67 -35.42 30.20
CA PRO A 134 -22.60 -36.34 30.84
C PRO A 134 -22.76 -35.97 32.31
N LYS A 135 -24.04 -35.77 32.73
CA LYS A 135 -24.38 -35.48 34.12
C LYS A 135 -23.83 -36.62 35.02
N PRO A 136 -23.23 -36.30 36.16
CA PRO A 136 -22.93 -37.33 37.17
C PRO A 136 -24.23 -38.04 37.54
N GLN A 137 -24.23 -39.36 37.38
CA GLN A 137 -25.34 -40.21 37.79
C GLN A 137 -25.37 -40.26 39.32
N LEU A 138 -26.43 -39.70 39.92
CA LEU A 138 -26.65 -39.80 41.36
C LEU A 138 -26.96 -41.26 41.73
N PRO A 139 -26.50 -41.75 42.90
CA PRO A 139 -26.84 -43.09 43.40
C PRO A 139 -28.36 -43.23 43.59
N ASN A 140 -28.89 -44.29 43.05
CA ASN A 140 -30.29 -44.65 43.17
C ASN A 140 -30.57 -45.16 44.61
N THR A 141 -31.07 -44.25 45.47
CA THR A 141 -31.70 -44.68 46.73
C THR A 141 -33.21 -44.72 46.48
N GLY A 142 -33.71 -45.92 46.41
CA GLY A 142 -35.12 -46.16 46.22
C GLY A 142 -35.98 -45.64 47.38
N GLU A 143 -37.05 -44.99 47.06
CA GLU A 143 -38.29 -45.01 47.82
C GLU A 143 -39.51 -44.73 46.93
N LYS A 144 -40.57 -45.47 47.23
CA LYS A 144 -41.81 -45.52 46.44
C LYS A 144 -42.71 -44.32 46.68
N ALA A 145 -43.39 -43.96 45.60
CA ALA A 145 -44.78 -43.51 45.51
C ALA A 145 -45.24 -42.27 46.30
N SER A 146 -45.73 -41.26 45.58
CA SER A 146 -47.17 -40.98 45.54
C SER A 146 -47.52 -39.90 44.55
N ASN A 147 -48.69 -40.09 43.92
CA ASN A 147 -49.26 -39.17 42.93
C ASN A 147 -49.61 -37.80 43.54
N ALA A 148 -49.29 -36.74 42.89
CA ALA A 148 -50.07 -35.52 42.98
C ALA A 148 -49.90 -34.70 41.71
N THR A 149 -50.97 -34.60 40.98
CA THR A 149 -51.26 -33.74 39.85
C THR A 149 -51.29 -32.28 40.33
N VAL A 150 -50.55 -31.39 39.74
CA VAL A 150 -50.89 -29.97 39.73
C VAL A 150 -50.59 -29.39 38.35
N VAL A 151 -51.68 -28.93 37.77
CA VAL A 151 -51.83 -28.21 36.54
C VAL A 151 -51.54 -26.72 36.77
N ALA A 152 -51.12 -26.05 35.72
CA ALA A 152 -51.30 -24.64 35.38
C ALA A 152 -50.11 -23.71 35.52
N GLY A 153 -49.97 -22.97 34.44
CA GLY A 153 -49.38 -21.64 34.43
C GLY A 153 -48.72 -21.24 33.10
N LEU A 154 -49.54 -20.98 32.08
CA LEU A 154 -49.13 -20.20 30.92
C LEU A 154 -48.79 -18.77 31.34
N ALA A 155 -47.72 -18.22 30.84
CA ALA A 155 -47.59 -16.78 30.62
C ALA A 155 -46.73 -16.51 29.39
N LEU A 156 -47.40 -16.15 28.30
CA LEU A 156 -46.85 -15.46 27.14
C LEU A 156 -46.49 -14.02 27.54
N MET A 157 -45.29 -13.56 27.19
CA MET A 157 -45.04 -12.15 27.01
C MET A 157 -44.29 -11.92 25.71
N ALA A 158 -45.05 -11.48 24.71
CA ALA A 158 -44.52 -10.86 23.50
C ALA A 158 -44.14 -9.39 23.81
N VAL A 159 -42.94 -8.99 23.47
CA VAL A 159 -42.61 -7.57 23.42
C VAL A 159 -42.18 -7.25 21.99
N THR A 160 -43.05 -6.58 21.32
CA THR A 160 -42.85 -5.87 20.06
C THR A 160 -42.14 -4.54 20.38
N GLY A 161 -41.05 -4.27 19.75
CA GLY A 161 -40.34 -3.00 19.85
C GLY A 161 -39.80 -2.58 18.49
N GLY A 162 -40.45 -1.57 17.97
CA GLY A 162 -40.51 -0.97 16.69
C GLY A 162 -39.20 -0.41 16.13
N LEU A 163 -39.13 -0.52 14.81
CA LEU A 163 -38.18 0.20 13.96
C LEU A 163 -38.55 1.69 13.87
N TYR A 164 -37.56 2.55 14.17
CA TYR A 164 -37.63 3.93 13.75
C TYR A 164 -36.66 4.17 12.57
N PHE A 165 -37.25 4.34 11.37
CA PHE A 165 -36.57 4.96 10.23
C PHE A 165 -36.66 6.49 10.37
N VAL A 166 -35.53 7.16 10.41
CA VAL A 166 -35.48 8.61 10.20
C VAL A 166 -34.86 8.89 8.83
N SER A 167 -35.72 9.24 7.89
CA SER A 167 -35.37 9.82 6.61
C SER A 167 -35.12 11.32 6.78
N ARG A 168 -33.92 11.81 6.46
CA ARG A 168 -33.64 13.25 6.29
C ARG A 168 -33.46 13.55 4.81
N LYS A 169 -34.42 14.28 4.29
CA LYS A 169 -34.45 14.89 2.97
C LYS A 169 -33.72 16.25 3.05
N ASN A 170 -32.78 16.48 2.17
CA ASN A 170 -32.12 17.78 1.98
C ASN A 170 -32.87 18.67 1.02
N LYS A 171 -32.83 19.91 1.38
CA LYS A 171 -32.96 21.03 0.46
C LYS A 171 -31.59 21.59 0.14
#